data_4ddb99a0122c1fc083602a5bfb1fad20
#
_entry.id   4ddb99a0122c1fc083602a5bfb1fad20
#
_cell.length_a   1.000
_cell.length_b   1.000
_cell.length_c   1.000
_cell.angle_alpha   90.00
_cell.angle_beta   90.00
_cell.angle_gamma   90.00
#
_symmetry.space_group_name_H-M   'P 1'
#
loop_
_entity.id
_entity.type
_entity.pdbx_description
1 polymer ?
#
loop_
_entity_poly.entity_id
_entity_poly.type
_entity_poly.pdbx_seq_one_letter_code
_entity_poly.pdbx_strand_id
1 'polypeptide(L)'
;MGSVFDIFIDLAKSLTKIQPGVIVIAAVSLGILILWEKINFLKKLKLFPAALFAVIAGTALNELFKATGSSLAIVSGNYLVNLPEVSSFAAFGNIFILPSFFDFSNGFSNSGLMNKEVWTVAFTIAIVASVETLLCIEASDRLDPQKRLTDTNLELKAQGAGNIVSSILGGLPITSVAVRSSANANAGAKSKLSTITHGALLLLSVLSVPFLLNKIPLASLAAILIVIGYKLAKPAVFKHFYHRGKYQFIPFIITVVAVVFKDLLIAVALGMVISIFSILRGNMKRAYYFRKEEYEDGDIIHIHLAQEVSFLNKAAILFTLDAIPENSKVIVNASDTVYIAHDILDSLREYKTIRAPLKNVDVTLLGFKEEYNLENTNTDIRQVSFEHALLMKHRNRMKTSSQVIDEMKSIGFE
;
A
#
# COMPACT_ATOMS: atom_id res chain seq x y z
N MET A 1 22.49 0.97 -11.19
CA MET A 1 21.77 -0.13 -10.53
C MET A 1 21.50 -1.21 -11.56
N GLY A 2 22.02 -2.43 -11.35
CA GLY A 2 21.80 -3.55 -12.26
C GLY A 2 20.32 -3.91 -12.34
N SER A 3 19.83 -4.31 -13.50
CA SER A 3 18.46 -4.76 -13.66
C SER A 3 18.26 -6.07 -12.89
N VAL A 4 17.01 -6.41 -12.55
CA VAL A 4 16.70 -7.70 -11.91
C VAL A 4 17.19 -8.88 -12.76
N PHE A 5 17.29 -8.69 -14.07
CA PHE A 5 17.95 -9.64 -14.97
C PHE A 5 19.42 -9.87 -14.62
N ASP A 6 20.14 -8.80 -14.26
CA ASP A 6 21.55 -8.92 -13.84
C ASP A 6 21.66 -9.72 -12.55
N ILE A 7 20.70 -9.56 -11.62
CA ILE A 7 20.61 -10.36 -10.38
C ILE A 7 20.40 -11.85 -10.69
N PHE A 8 19.53 -12.20 -11.64
CA PHE A 8 19.34 -13.59 -12.05
C PHE A 8 20.56 -14.19 -12.75
N ILE A 9 21.24 -13.40 -13.57
CA ILE A 9 22.50 -13.80 -14.23
C ILE A 9 23.61 -14.00 -13.19
N ASP A 10 23.72 -13.08 -12.24
CA ASP A 10 24.70 -13.15 -11.16
C ASP A 10 24.37 -14.27 -10.18
N LEU A 11 23.10 -14.56 -9.93
CA LEU A 11 22.66 -15.74 -9.18
C LEU A 11 23.11 -17.03 -9.88
N ALA A 12 22.88 -17.14 -11.19
CA ALA A 12 23.32 -18.29 -11.98
C ALA A 12 24.85 -18.46 -11.96
N LYS A 13 25.61 -17.37 -12.08
CA LYS A 13 27.08 -17.39 -11.95
C LYS A 13 27.53 -17.73 -10.52
N SER A 14 26.80 -17.29 -9.51
CA SER A 14 27.12 -17.57 -8.11
C SER A 14 26.90 -19.03 -7.74
N LEU A 15 26.00 -19.74 -8.44
CA LEU A 15 25.81 -21.19 -8.27
C LEU A 15 27.07 -22.01 -8.54
N THR A 16 27.98 -21.49 -9.36
CA THR A 16 29.27 -22.15 -9.66
C THR A 16 30.35 -21.90 -8.62
N LYS A 17 30.16 -20.94 -7.70
CA LYS A 17 31.11 -20.53 -6.66
C LYS A 17 30.57 -20.78 -5.24
N ILE A 18 29.64 -21.71 -5.11
CA ILE A 18 28.99 -21.99 -3.83
C ILE A 18 29.99 -22.62 -2.85
N GLN A 19 30.14 -22.00 -1.69
CA GLN A 19 30.87 -22.58 -0.56
C GLN A 19 29.94 -23.53 0.20
N PRO A 20 30.27 -24.83 0.33
CA PRO A 20 29.36 -25.82 0.96
C PRO A 20 28.93 -25.43 2.39
N GLY A 21 29.83 -24.83 3.17
CA GLY A 21 29.53 -24.38 4.54
C GLY A 21 28.42 -23.33 4.60
N VAL A 22 28.35 -22.42 3.63
CA VAL A 22 27.30 -21.40 3.52
C VAL A 22 25.92 -22.05 3.31
N ILE A 23 25.85 -23.09 2.47
CA ILE A 23 24.61 -23.83 2.23
C ILE A 23 24.15 -24.55 3.49
N VAL A 24 25.04 -25.25 4.17
CA VAL A 24 24.70 -25.99 5.40
C VAL A 24 24.17 -25.04 6.46
N ILE A 25 24.85 -23.91 6.69
CA ILE A 25 24.41 -22.91 7.67
C ILE A 25 23.07 -22.28 7.27
N ALA A 26 22.89 -21.95 5.99
CA ALA A 26 21.61 -21.43 5.51
C ALA A 26 20.47 -22.44 5.68
N ALA A 27 20.70 -23.72 5.35
CA ALA A 27 19.72 -24.78 5.49
C ALA A 27 19.33 -25.04 6.95
N VAL A 28 20.29 -25.05 7.86
CA VAL A 28 20.04 -25.18 9.31
C VAL A 28 19.25 -23.97 9.84
N SER A 29 19.63 -22.75 9.46
CA SER A 29 18.93 -21.53 9.85
C SER A 29 17.51 -21.51 9.33
N LEU A 30 17.28 -21.88 8.07
CA LEU A 30 15.93 -22.02 7.47
C LEU A 30 15.13 -23.12 8.18
N GLY A 31 15.74 -24.25 8.47
CA GLY A 31 15.10 -25.34 9.21
C GLY A 31 14.61 -24.89 10.59
N ILE A 32 15.43 -24.16 11.34
CA ILE A 32 15.05 -23.60 12.63
C ILE A 32 13.86 -22.65 12.49
N LEU A 33 13.90 -21.73 11.54
CA LEU A 33 12.84 -20.75 11.31
C LEU A 33 11.51 -21.40 10.94
N ILE A 34 11.53 -22.43 10.08
CA ILE A 34 10.34 -23.16 9.65
C ILE A 34 9.78 -24.02 10.78
N LEU A 35 10.64 -24.72 11.51
CA LEU A 35 10.24 -25.57 12.65
C LEU A 35 9.66 -24.73 13.79
N TRP A 36 10.22 -23.55 14.06
CA TRP A 36 9.69 -22.63 15.07
C TRP A 36 8.23 -22.23 14.79
N GLU A 37 7.89 -22.07 13.50
CA GLU A 37 6.51 -21.75 13.13
C GLU A 37 5.56 -22.95 13.15
N LYS A 38 6.07 -24.17 13.02
CA LYS A 38 5.24 -25.38 13.05
C LYS A 38 5.00 -25.91 14.47
N ILE A 39 5.96 -25.78 15.36
CA ILE A 39 5.91 -26.36 16.70
C ILE A 39 5.21 -25.39 17.66
N ASN A 40 4.02 -25.81 18.16
CA ASN A 40 3.20 -24.99 19.06
C ASN A 40 3.89 -24.63 20.39
N PHE A 41 4.80 -25.47 20.87
CA PHE A 41 5.59 -25.20 22.08
C PHE A 41 6.55 -24.04 21.87
N LEU A 42 7.24 -23.99 20.72
CA LEU A 42 8.20 -22.92 20.40
C LEU A 42 7.48 -21.58 20.16
N LYS A 43 6.27 -21.59 19.60
CA LYS A 43 5.44 -20.37 19.45
C LYS A 43 5.07 -19.72 20.78
N LYS A 44 5.01 -20.48 21.86
CA LYS A 44 4.69 -19.96 23.21
C LYS A 44 5.88 -19.19 23.82
N LEU A 45 7.08 -19.40 23.33
CA LEU A 45 8.29 -18.69 23.77
C LEU A 45 8.34 -17.26 23.17
N LYS A 46 7.39 -16.41 23.55
CA LYS A 46 7.27 -15.04 23.02
C LYS A 46 8.51 -14.16 23.26
N LEU A 47 9.31 -14.48 24.28
CA LEU A 47 10.52 -13.72 24.64
C LEU A 47 11.70 -13.96 23.68
N PHE A 48 11.70 -15.09 22.99
CA PHE A 48 12.83 -15.52 22.15
C PHE A 48 12.38 -15.66 20.69
N PRO A 49 12.70 -14.70 19.82
CA PRO A 49 12.35 -14.78 18.42
C PRO A 49 13.17 -15.87 17.69
N ALA A 50 12.50 -16.60 16.79
CA ALA A 50 13.13 -17.64 15.95
C ALA A 50 14.40 -17.15 15.23
N ALA A 51 14.42 -15.89 14.81
CA ALA A 51 15.56 -15.28 14.15
C ALA A 51 16.81 -15.27 15.03
N LEU A 52 16.66 -15.02 16.33
CA LEU A 52 17.79 -15.05 17.27
C LEU A 52 18.40 -16.44 17.35
N PHE A 53 17.57 -17.48 17.45
CA PHE A 53 18.06 -18.87 17.50
C PHE A 53 18.72 -19.29 16.19
N ALA A 54 18.19 -18.85 15.05
CA ALA A 54 18.80 -19.14 13.76
C ALA A 54 20.20 -18.51 13.64
N VAL A 55 20.37 -17.27 14.13
CA VAL A 55 21.68 -16.60 14.15
C VAL A 55 22.64 -17.28 15.11
N ILE A 56 22.21 -17.58 16.34
CA ILE A 56 23.06 -18.25 17.35
C ILE A 56 23.49 -19.63 16.85
N ALA A 57 22.55 -20.43 16.33
CA ALA A 57 22.86 -21.76 15.80
C ALA A 57 23.80 -21.71 14.60
N GLY A 58 23.59 -20.77 13.67
CA GLY A 58 24.46 -20.58 12.52
C GLY A 58 25.87 -20.14 12.91
N THR A 59 25.99 -19.27 13.89
CA THR A 59 27.28 -18.82 14.42
C THR A 59 27.99 -19.95 15.17
N ALA A 60 27.29 -20.66 16.05
CA ALA A 60 27.85 -21.80 16.79
C ALA A 60 28.30 -22.92 15.83
N LEU A 61 27.52 -23.20 14.80
CA LEU A 61 27.85 -24.20 13.78
C LEU A 61 29.13 -23.81 13.02
N ASN A 62 29.28 -22.56 12.65
CA ASN A 62 30.47 -22.08 11.96
C ASN A 62 31.70 -22.13 12.86
N GLU A 63 31.58 -21.75 14.14
CA GLU A 63 32.67 -21.86 15.08
C GLU A 63 33.06 -23.34 15.39
N LEU A 64 32.07 -24.25 15.38
CA LEU A 64 32.34 -25.70 15.46
C LEU A 64 33.11 -26.19 14.23
N PHE A 65 32.73 -25.75 13.02
CA PHE A 65 33.45 -26.12 11.78
C PHE A 65 34.89 -25.58 11.81
N LYS A 66 35.12 -24.38 12.34
CA LYS A 66 36.47 -23.84 12.53
C LYS A 66 37.28 -24.65 13.53
N ALA A 67 36.71 -25.03 14.69
CA ALA A 67 37.38 -25.79 15.73
C ALA A 67 37.75 -27.22 15.28
N THR A 68 36.92 -27.82 14.43
CA THR A 68 37.18 -29.17 13.88
C THR A 68 38.05 -29.16 12.61
N GLY A 69 38.50 -28.02 12.13
CA GLY A 69 39.27 -27.90 10.89
C GLY A 69 38.53 -28.36 9.63
N SER A 70 37.18 -28.34 9.66
CA SER A 70 36.36 -28.78 8.59
C SER A 70 36.49 -27.89 7.35
N SER A 71 36.47 -28.46 6.17
CA SER A 71 36.38 -27.72 4.88
C SER A 71 35.08 -26.88 4.74
N LEU A 72 34.10 -27.10 5.63
CA LEU A 72 32.87 -26.33 5.72
C LEU A 72 33.02 -25.02 6.50
N ALA A 73 34.16 -24.78 7.15
CA ALA A 73 34.38 -23.57 7.92
C ALA A 73 34.38 -22.32 7.03
N ILE A 74 33.60 -21.34 7.41
CA ILE A 74 33.61 -20.00 6.77
C ILE A 74 34.68 -19.17 7.46
N VAL A 75 35.80 -18.98 6.78
CA VAL A 75 36.95 -18.21 7.28
C VAL A 75 37.04 -16.84 6.59
N SER A 76 36.51 -16.73 5.40
CA SER A 76 36.58 -15.49 4.60
C SER A 76 35.61 -14.42 5.10
N GLY A 77 36.11 -13.18 5.28
CA GLY A 77 35.32 -12.03 5.74
C GLY A 77 34.14 -11.65 4.82
N ASN A 78 34.15 -12.10 3.56
CA ASN A 78 33.08 -11.82 2.61
C ASN A 78 31.74 -12.54 2.94
N TYR A 79 31.75 -13.57 3.76
CA TYR A 79 30.57 -14.36 4.14
C TYR A 79 30.17 -14.18 5.62
N LEU A 80 30.92 -13.34 6.35
CA LEU A 80 30.63 -12.98 7.72
C LEU A 80 30.24 -11.49 7.78
N VAL A 81 29.56 -11.11 8.85
CA VAL A 81 29.33 -9.69 9.16
C VAL A 81 30.70 -9.02 9.38
N ASN A 82 30.86 -7.84 8.83
CA ASN A 82 32.11 -7.07 8.95
C ASN A 82 31.78 -5.67 9.48
N LEU A 83 31.77 -5.53 10.80
CA LEU A 83 31.64 -4.26 11.48
C LEU A 83 33.03 -3.73 11.84
N PRO A 84 33.27 -2.42 11.75
CA PRO A 84 34.53 -1.83 12.21
C PRO A 84 34.72 -2.08 13.69
N GLU A 85 35.89 -2.60 14.06
CA GLU A 85 36.24 -2.81 15.45
C GLU A 85 36.82 -1.52 16.04
N VAL A 86 36.20 -1.03 17.09
CA VAL A 86 36.64 0.17 17.82
C VAL A 86 37.68 -0.22 18.85
N SER A 87 38.93 -0.27 18.46
CA SER A 87 40.04 -0.64 19.36
C SER A 87 40.50 0.53 20.27
N SER A 88 40.09 1.77 19.99
CA SER A 88 40.44 2.94 20.83
C SER A 88 39.40 4.06 20.64
N PHE A 89 39.38 4.97 21.62
CA PHE A 89 38.50 6.16 21.56
C PHE A 89 38.83 7.06 20.36
N ALA A 90 40.05 7.07 19.88
CA ALA A 90 40.45 7.75 18.67
C ALA A 90 39.88 7.09 17.39
N ALA A 91 39.75 5.76 17.38
CA ALA A 91 39.14 5.00 16.28
C ALA A 91 37.62 5.20 16.19
N PHE A 92 36.98 5.63 17.29
CA PHE A 92 35.56 5.97 17.31
C PHE A 92 35.23 7.11 16.33
N GLY A 93 36.10 8.13 16.21
CA GLY A 93 35.93 9.22 15.25
C GLY A 93 35.94 8.76 13.81
N ASN A 94 36.65 7.69 13.46
CA ASN A 94 36.76 7.16 12.10
C ASN A 94 35.52 6.36 11.64
N ILE A 95 34.61 6.05 12.57
CA ILE A 95 33.32 5.39 12.23
C ILE A 95 32.38 6.38 11.57
N PHE A 96 32.49 7.66 11.93
CA PHE A 96 31.66 8.70 11.37
C PHE A 96 32.19 9.12 10.01
N ILE A 97 31.61 8.62 8.96
CA ILE A 97 31.91 9.03 7.59
C ILE A 97 31.09 10.28 7.32
N LEU A 98 31.70 11.45 7.57
CA LEU A 98 31.09 12.72 7.22
C LEU A 98 30.81 12.76 5.71
N PRO A 99 29.64 13.24 5.28
CA PRO A 99 29.32 13.33 3.87
C PRO A 99 30.26 14.32 3.20
N SER A 100 30.89 13.91 2.09
CA SER A 100 31.71 14.76 1.23
C SER A 100 30.92 15.86 0.49
N PHE A 101 29.68 16.06 0.88
CA PHE A 101 28.74 17.03 0.32
C PHE A 101 29.26 18.47 0.41
N PHE A 102 30.02 18.76 1.48
CA PHE A 102 30.67 20.05 1.74
C PHE A 102 32.16 20.04 1.43
N ASP A 103 32.67 19.02 0.73
CA ASP A 103 34.04 19.02 0.28
C ASP A 103 34.18 19.90 -0.98
N PHE A 104 34.68 21.11 -0.79
CA PHE A 104 34.95 22.08 -1.84
C PHE A 104 36.41 22.07 -2.28
N SER A 105 37.22 21.13 -1.83
CA SER A 105 38.67 21.04 -2.12
C SER A 105 38.96 20.94 -3.64
N ASN A 106 38.04 20.29 -4.39
CA ASN A 106 38.11 20.14 -5.84
C ASN A 106 37.27 21.15 -6.64
N GLY A 107 36.81 22.23 -5.97
CA GLY A 107 35.99 23.28 -6.55
C GLY A 107 34.49 23.03 -6.38
N PHE A 108 33.72 24.12 -6.37
CA PHE A 108 32.26 24.10 -6.13
C PHE A 108 31.52 23.27 -7.18
N SER A 109 32.00 23.27 -8.44
CA SER A 109 31.39 22.51 -9.55
C SER A 109 31.45 20.99 -9.36
N ASN A 110 32.41 20.48 -8.61
CA ASN A 110 32.59 19.04 -8.36
C ASN A 110 32.04 18.61 -6.99
N SER A 111 31.39 19.51 -6.26
CA SER A 111 30.76 19.19 -4.98
C SER A 111 29.54 18.32 -5.20
N GLY A 112 29.18 17.52 -4.19
CA GLY A 112 27.94 16.71 -4.20
C GLY A 112 26.67 17.54 -4.41
N LEU A 113 26.71 18.85 -4.09
CA LEU A 113 25.60 19.79 -4.31
C LEU A 113 25.29 20.02 -5.79
N MET A 114 26.27 19.97 -6.66
CA MET A 114 26.11 20.19 -8.12
C MET A 114 25.82 18.88 -8.87
N ASN A 115 25.94 17.74 -8.22
CA ASN A 115 25.69 16.45 -8.85
C ASN A 115 24.19 16.19 -8.99
N LYS A 116 23.68 16.17 -10.22
CA LYS A 116 22.27 15.90 -10.54
C LYS A 116 21.80 14.54 -10.02
N GLU A 117 22.68 13.53 -10.01
CA GLU A 117 22.33 12.19 -9.54
C GLU A 117 22.03 12.18 -8.04
N VAL A 118 22.77 12.96 -7.24
CA VAL A 118 22.54 13.11 -5.80
C VAL A 118 21.14 13.64 -5.54
N TRP A 119 20.72 14.67 -6.25
CA TRP A 119 19.37 15.24 -6.12
C TRP A 119 18.29 14.26 -6.57
N THR A 120 18.50 13.55 -7.68
CA THR A 120 17.55 12.54 -8.15
C THR A 120 17.35 11.44 -7.12
N VAL A 121 18.44 10.92 -6.55
CA VAL A 121 18.39 9.89 -5.51
C VAL A 121 17.76 10.43 -4.22
N ALA A 122 18.10 11.67 -3.81
CA ALA A 122 17.52 12.30 -2.62
C ALA A 122 15.99 12.45 -2.73
N PHE A 123 15.47 12.95 -3.85
CA PHE A 123 14.04 13.05 -4.12
C PHE A 123 13.38 11.67 -4.15
N THR A 124 14.01 10.69 -4.79
CA THR A 124 13.52 9.32 -4.83
C THR A 124 13.35 8.75 -3.44
N ILE A 125 14.39 8.85 -2.60
CA ILE A 125 14.38 8.35 -1.22
C ILE A 125 13.31 9.10 -0.41
N ALA A 126 13.23 10.43 -0.52
CA ALA A 126 12.26 11.22 0.21
C ALA A 126 10.81 10.80 -0.10
N ILE A 127 10.47 10.61 -1.37
CA ILE A 127 9.13 10.18 -1.79
C ILE A 127 8.85 8.75 -1.31
N VAL A 128 9.76 7.82 -1.58
CA VAL A 128 9.57 6.40 -1.21
C VAL A 128 9.45 6.24 0.30
N ALA A 129 10.36 6.85 1.07
CA ALA A 129 10.34 6.77 2.53
C ALA A 129 9.09 7.42 3.13
N SER A 130 8.60 8.53 2.56
CA SER A 130 7.37 9.17 3.00
C SER A 130 6.14 8.29 2.75
N VAL A 131 6.01 7.71 1.55
CA VAL A 131 4.90 6.80 1.22
C VAL A 131 4.93 5.55 2.09
N GLU A 132 6.11 4.95 2.29
CA GLU A 132 6.29 3.77 3.14
C GLU A 132 5.90 4.07 4.59
N THR A 133 6.33 5.23 5.13
CA THR A 133 5.96 5.64 6.48
C THR A 133 4.46 5.86 6.63
N LEU A 134 3.80 6.53 5.69
CA LEU A 134 2.34 6.73 5.74
C LEU A 134 1.58 5.41 5.74
N LEU A 135 1.98 4.46 4.90
CA LEU A 135 1.39 3.11 4.87
C LEU A 135 1.66 2.34 6.18
N CYS A 136 2.86 2.50 6.75
CA CYS A 136 3.22 1.88 8.02
C CYS A 136 2.42 2.46 9.19
N ILE A 137 2.18 3.78 9.22
CA ILE A 137 1.35 4.44 10.22
C ILE A 137 -0.05 3.84 10.22
N GLU A 138 -0.70 3.76 9.05
CA GLU A 138 -2.04 3.18 8.94
C GLU A 138 -2.09 1.74 9.47
N ALA A 139 -1.09 0.94 9.13
CA ALA A 139 -0.99 -0.44 9.61
C ALA A 139 -0.76 -0.50 11.13
N SER A 140 0.07 0.40 11.69
CA SER A 140 0.41 0.44 13.12
C SER A 140 -0.76 0.93 13.97
N ASP A 141 -1.47 1.96 13.53
CA ASP A 141 -2.64 2.52 14.23
C ASP A 141 -3.77 1.47 14.36
N ARG A 142 -3.93 0.61 13.35
CA ARG A 142 -4.87 -0.51 13.42
C ARG A 142 -4.49 -1.55 14.47
N LEU A 143 -3.20 -1.73 14.75
CA LEU A 143 -2.67 -2.68 15.71
C LEU A 143 -2.57 -2.12 17.13
N ASP A 144 -2.64 -0.80 17.30
CA ASP A 144 -2.59 -0.18 18.63
C ASP A 144 -3.80 -0.60 19.48
N PRO A 145 -3.57 -1.23 20.65
CA PRO A 145 -4.66 -1.61 21.56
C PRO A 145 -5.50 -0.42 22.04
N GLN A 146 -4.91 0.77 22.11
CA GLN A 146 -5.57 2.00 22.53
C GLN A 146 -6.23 2.76 21.38
N LYS A 147 -6.07 2.27 20.12
CA LYS A 147 -6.65 2.89 18.91
C LYS A 147 -6.32 4.38 18.75
N ARG A 148 -5.11 4.76 19.15
CA ARG A 148 -4.62 6.13 18.97
C ARG A 148 -4.36 6.36 17.48
N LEU A 149 -4.71 7.54 17.02
CA LEU A 149 -4.40 7.98 15.66
C LEU A 149 -3.11 8.79 15.66
N THR A 150 -2.22 8.46 14.76
CA THR A 150 -0.94 9.14 14.60
C THR A 150 -1.12 10.38 13.74
N ASP A 151 -0.59 11.54 14.19
CA ASP A 151 -0.47 12.72 13.34
C ASP A 151 0.59 12.47 12.27
N THR A 152 0.12 12.27 11.04
CA THR A 152 0.96 11.95 9.88
C THR A 152 1.96 13.05 9.55
N ASN A 153 1.57 14.32 9.73
CA ASN A 153 2.45 15.47 9.46
C ASN A 153 3.59 15.55 10.48
N LEU A 154 3.27 15.31 11.75
CA LEU A 154 4.26 15.31 12.82
C LEU A 154 5.24 14.14 12.65
N GLU A 155 4.75 12.97 12.28
CA GLU A 155 5.58 11.78 12.05
C GLU A 155 6.53 11.98 10.86
N LEU A 156 6.06 12.53 9.73
CA LEU A 156 6.92 12.84 8.59
C LEU A 156 7.99 13.88 8.93
N LYS A 157 7.67 14.90 9.75
CA LYS A 157 8.66 15.87 10.24
C LYS A 157 9.69 15.21 11.15
N ALA A 158 9.25 14.33 12.05
CA ALA A 158 10.13 13.59 12.95
C ALA A 158 11.07 12.67 12.16
N GLN A 159 10.55 11.95 11.17
CA GLN A 159 11.34 11.13 10.26
C GLN A 159 12.36 11.96 9.46
N GLY A 160 11.94 13.11 8.93
CA GLY A 160 12.82 14.04 8.24
C GLY A 160 13.98 14.51 9.11
N ALA A 161 13.68 14.92 10.35
CA ALA A 161 14.70 15.31 11.34
C ALA A 161 15.65 14.14 11.66
N GLY A 162 15.11 12.92 11.86
CA GLY A 162 15.91 11.71 12.06
C GLY A 162 16.82 11.39 10.90
N ASN A 163 16.33 11.56 9.64
CA ASN A 163 17.12 11.36 8.44
C ASN A 163 18.24 12.38 8.28
N ILE A 164 18.00 13.66 8.64
CA ILE A 164 19.05 14.68 8.65
C ILE A 164 20.16 14.29 9.62
N VAL A 165 19.82 13.91 10.85
CA VAL A 165 20.80 13.48 11.85
C VAL A 165 21.54 12.22 11.38
N SER A 166 20.83 11.22 10.85
CA SER A 166 21.44 10.00 10.33
C SER A 166 22.43 10.31 9.20
N SER A 167 22.07 11.16 8.26
CA SER A 167 22.95 11.51 7.11
C SER A 167 24.19 12.30 7.53
N ILE A 168 24.08 13.20 8.52
CA ILE A 168 25.25 13.94 9.07
C ILE A 168 26.22 12.97 9.74
N LEU A 169 25.72 11.91 10.37
CA LEU A 169 26.54 10.87 11.00
C LEU A 169 27.07 9.82 9.99
N GLY A 170 26.75 9.97 8.69
CA GLY A 170 27.12 9.00 7.66
C GLY A 170 26.23 7.74 7.62
N GLY A 171 25.07 7.79 8.27
CA GLY A 171 24.12 6.69 8.32
C GLY A 171 23.24 6.57 7.09
N LEU A 172 22.55 5.45 6.97
CA LEU A 172 21.56 5.21 5.91
C LEU A 172 20.25 5.93 6.18
N PRO A 173 19.46 6.22 5.13
CA PRO A 173 18.11 6.72 5.27
C PRO A 173 17.24 5.75 6.09
N ILE A 174 16.44 6.32 6.99
CA ILE A 174 15.53 5.55 7.86
C ILE A 174 14.08 5.81 7.48
N THR A 175 13.26 4.78 7.61
CA THR A 175 11.81 4.83 7.42
C THR A 175 11.11 3.91 8.41
N SER A 176 9.80 4.08 8.58
CA SER A 176 8.99 3.18 9.41
C SER A 176 8.84 1.82 8.76
N VAL A 177 8.87 0.75 9.57
CA VAL A 177 8.73 -0.63 9.10
C VAL A 177 7.60 -1.34 9.83
N ALA A 178 6.53 -1.70 9.10
CA ALA A 178 5.33 -2.30 9.66
C ALA A 178 5.61 -3.61 10.44
N VAL A 179 6.57 -4.43 9.99
CA VAL A 179 6.92 -5.69 10.66
C VAL A 179 7.50 -5.45 12.06
N ARG A 180 8.39 -4.47 12.21
CA ARG A 180 8.98 -4.11 13.52
C ARG A 180 7.97 -3.46 14.43
N SER A 181 7.14 -2.55 13.89
CA SER A 181 6.08 -1.88 14.62
C SER A 181 5.04 -2.87 15.15
N SER A 182 4.62 -3.84 14.31
CA SER A 182 3.69 -4.88 14.74
C SER A 182 4.30 -5.83 15.77
N ALA A 183 5.58 -6.19 15.64
CA ALA A 183 6.27 -7.00 16.64
C ALA A 183 6.34 -6.29 18.00
N ASN A 184 6.64 -5.00 18.01
CA ASN A 184 6.67 -4.17 19.20
C ASN A 184 5.29 -4.05 19.87
N ALA A 185 4.25 -3.78 19.08
CA ALA A 185 2.88 -3.71 19.56
C ALA A 185 2.40 -5.06 20.13
N ASN A 186 2.67 -6.17 19.44
CA ASN A 186 2.33 -7.53 19.89
C ASN A 186 3.10 -7.94 21.15
N ALA A 187 4.30 -7.40 21.37
CA ALA A 187 5.05 -7.59 22.61
C ALA A 187 4.49 -6.77 23.78
N GLY A 188 3.48 -5.93 23.54
CA GLY A 188 2.82 -5.15 24.60
C GLY A 188 3.43 -3.76 24.83
N ALA A 189 4.18 -3.22 23.89
CA ALA A 189 4.73 -1.87 24.00
C ALA A 189 3.61 -0.82 24.06
N LYS A 190 3.71 0.08 25.05
CA LYS A 190 2.70 1.12 25.31
C LYS A 190 3.20 2.54 25.07
N SER A 191 4.51 2.72 24.91
CA SER A 191 5.12 4.05 24.81
C SER A 191 6.34 4.05 23.89
N LYS A 192 6.79 5.25 23.52
CA LYS A 192 8.02 5.50 22.75
C LYS A 192 9.30 5.03 23.46
N LEU A 193 9.24 4.78 24.76
CA LEU A 193 10.38 4.29 25.54
C LEU A 193 10.91 2.96 25.00
N SER A 194 10.03 2.09 24.47
CA SER A 194 10.42 0.82 23.84
C SER A 194 11.38 1.03 22.66
N THR A 195 11.08 1.97 21.77
CA THR A 195 11.93 2.30 20.61
C THR A 195 13.22 3.01 21.00
N ILE A 196 13.17 3.89 21.98
CA ILE A 196 14.38 4.57 22.50
C ILE A 196 15.31 3.57 23.13
N THR A 197 14.79 2.68 23.98
CA THR A 197 15.57 1.60 24.61
C THR A 197 16.18 0.67 23.57
N HIS A 198 15.40 0.31 22.53
CA HIS A 198 15.90 -0.50 21.43
C HIS A 198 17.08 0.18 20.70
N GLY A 199 16.96 1.47 20.38
CA GLY A 199 18.02 2.24 19.74
C GLY A 199 19.28 2.33 20.62
N ALA A 200 19.12 2.58 21.92
CA ALA A 200 20.22 2.62 22.88
C ALA A 200 20.92 1.27 22.99
N LEU A 201 20.17 0.17 23.08
CA LEU A 201 20.76 -1.19 23.16
C LEU A 201 21.47 -1.56 21.86
N LEU A 202 20.96 -1.17 20.68
CA LEU A 202 21.65 -1.36 19.41
C LEU A 202 23.00 -0.62 19.40
N LEU A 203 23.00 0.64 19.78
CA LEU A 203 24.21 1.44 19.85
C LEU A 203 25.26 0.80 20.81
N LEU A 204 24.83 0.44 22.02
CA LEU A 204 25.66 -0.25 22.97
C LEU A 204 26.21 -1.58 22.42
N SER A 205 25.37 -2.37 21.73
CA SER A 205 25.82 -3.66 21.19
C SER A 205 26.87 -3.48 20.08
N VAL A 206 26.69 -2.51 19.19
CA VAL A 206 27.64 -2.23 18.11
C VAL A 206 28.98 -1.72 18.68
N LEU A 207 28.94 -0.93 19.74
CA LEU A 207 30.16 -0.37 20.38
C LEU A 207 30.88 -1.36 21.26
N SER A 208 30.12 -2.22 21.99
CA SER A 208 30.72 -3.08 23.05
C SER A 208 31.14 -4.46 22.56
N VAL A 209 30.42 -5.03 21.59
CA VAL A 209 30.61 -6.44 21.16
C VAL A 209 30.72 -6.64 19.65
N PRO A 210 31.43 -5.78 18.90
CA PRO A 210 31.56 -5.94 17.44
C PRO A 210 32.26 -7.26 17.10
N PHE A 211 33.22 -7.70 17.90
CA PHE A 211 33.91 -8.98 17.70
C PHE A 211 32.98 -10.19 17.71
N LEU A 212 31.89 -10.14 18.47
CA LEU A 212 30.87 -11.20 18.50
C LEU A 212 29.94 -11.11 17.29
N LEU A 213 29.56 -9.88 16.93
CA LEU A 213 28.70 -9.64 15.76
C LEU A 213 29.40 -10.01 14.45
N ASN A 214 30.70 -9.81 14.34
CA ASN A 214 31.54 -10.19 13.21
C ASN A 214 31.66 -11.72 12.99
N LYS A 215 31.28 -12.54 13.96
CA LYS A 215 31.19 -13.98 13.81
C LYS A 215 29.92 -14.46 13.15
N ILE A 216 28.93 -13.60 13.01
CA ILE A 216 27.63 -13.96 12.44
C ILE A 216 27.76 -14.26 10.94
N PRO A 217 27.37 -15.46 10.49
CA PRO A 217 27.36 -15.79 9.07
C PRO A 217 26.24 -15.03 8.34
N LEU A 218 26.57 -14.39 7.20
CA LEU A 218 25.59 -13.75 6.34
C LEU A 218 24.51 -14.74 5.82
N ALA A 219 24.86 -16.02 5.76
CA ALA A 219 23.93 -17.10 5.42
C ALA A 219 22.72 -17.19 6.37
N SER A 220 22.92 -16.99 7.66
CA SER A 220 21.83 -16.96 8.65
C SER A 220 20.92 -15.74 8.47
N LEU A 221 21.50 -14.58 8.18
CA LEU A 221 20.74 -13.37 7.89
C LEU A 221 19.94 -13.51 6.59
N ALA A 222 20.55 -14.10 5.55
CA ALA A 222 19.87 -14.38 4.29
C ALA A 222 18.69 -15.33 4.47
N ALA A 223 18.84 -16.37 5.30
CA ALA A 223 17.75 -17.30 5.64
C ALA A 223 16.56 -16.55 6.29
N ILE A 224 16.83 -15.61 7.19
CA ILE A 224 15.80 -14.77 7.82
C ILE A 224 15.09 -13.92 6.79
N LEU A 225 15.85 -13.27 5.89
CA LEU A 225 15.28 -12.43 4.82
C LEU A 225 14.39 -13.23 3.86
N ILE A 226 14.80 -14.46 3.50
CA ILE A 226 13.99 -15.36 2.66
C ILE A 226 12.65 -15.68 3.32
N VAL A 227 12.66 -16.04 4.62
CA VAL A 227 11.42 -16.34 5.36
C VAL A 227 10.52 -15.11 5.46
N ILE A 228 11.09 -13.93 5.74
CA ILE A 228 10.33 -12.67 5.77
C ILE A 228 9.74 -12.37 4.39
N GLY A 229 10.53 -12.47 3.32
CA GLY A 229 10.08 -12.26 1.95
C GLY A 229 8.92 -13.18 1.58
N TYR A 230 9.02 -14.48 1.91
CA TYR A 230 7.94 -15.44 1.71
C TYR A 230 6.66 -15.07 2.48
N LYS A 231 6.81 -14.60 3.73
CA LYS A 231 5.66 -14.15 4.54
C LYS A 231 4.96 -12.94 3.95
N LEU A 232 5.71 -12.01 3.36
CA LEU A 232 5.16 -10.81 2.72
C LEU A 232 4.50 -11.14 1.39
N ALA A 233 5.08 -12.06 0.60
CA ALA A 233 4.60 -12.45 -0.72
C ALA A 233 3.69 -13.70 -0.70
N LYS A 234 2.95 -13.94 0.39
CA LYS A 234 2.06 -15.12 0.49
C LYS A 234 1.04 -15.17 -0.64
N PRO A 235 0.78 -16.37 -1.23
CA PRO A 235 -0.27 -16.54 -2.25
C PRO A 235 -1.66 -16.06 -1.81
N ALA A 236 -1.93 -16.08 -0.49
CA ALA A 236 -3.17 -15.58 0.08
C ALA A 236 -3.38 -14.07 -0.19
N VAL A 237 -2.30 -13.27 -0.27
CA VAL A 237 -2.37 -11.84 -0.60
C VAL A 237 -2.85 -11.66 -2.04
N PHE A 238 -2.29 -12.40 -2.98
CA PHE A 238 -2.69 -12.39 -4.39
C PHE A 238 -4.16 -12.80 -4.56
N LYS A 239 -4.56 -13.88 -3.88
CA LYS A 239 -5.95 -14.36 -3.87
C LYS A 239 -6.90 -13.31 -3.29
N HIS A 240 -6.51 -12.63 -2.23
CA HIS A 240 -7.30 -11.58 -1.60
C HIS A 240 -7.58 -10.42 -2.57
N PHE A 241 -6.55 -9.91 -3.26
CA PHE A 241 -6.72 -8.85 -4.25
C PHE A 241 -7.51 -9.31 -5.48
N TYR A 242 -7.34 -10.58 -5.90
CA TYR A 242 -8.12 -11.15 -6.99
C TYR A 242 -9.62 -11.15 -6.68
N HIS A 243 -10.02 -11.54 -5.46
CA HIS A 243 -11.43 -11.54 -5.04
C HIS A 243 -12.01 -10.13 -4.84
N ARG A 244 -11.18 -9.12 -4.63
CA ARG A 244 -11.64 -7.72 -4.53
C ARG A 244 -12.00 -7.11 -5.88
N GLY A 245 -11.75 -7.81 -6.95
CA GLY A 245 -12.13 -7.42 -8.30
C GLY A 245 -11.03 -6.78 -9.13
N LYS A 246 -11.27 -6.69 -10.43
CA LYS A 246 -10.29 -6.27 -11.44
C LYS A 246 -9.71 -4.88 -11.19
N TYR A 247 -10.50 -3.95 -10.64
CA TYR A 247 -10.07 -2.57 -10.38
C TYR A 247 -8.97 -2.43 -9.34
N GLN A 248 -8.85 -3.39 -8.40
CA GLN A 248 -7.79 -3.43 -7.41
C GLN A 248 -6.68 -4.42 -7.80
N PHE A 249 -7.03 -5.52 -8.46
CA PHE A 249 -6.08 -6.55 -8.83
C PHE A 249 -5.12 -6.12 -9.93
N ILE A 250 -5.60 -5.43 -10.98
CA ILE A 250 -4.74 -5.00 -12.09
C ILE A 250 -3.65 -4.02 -11.64
N PRO A 251 -3.95 -2.92 -10.93
CA PRO A 251 -2.91 -2.04 -10.41
C PRO A 251 -1.92 -2.76 -9.50
N PHE A 252 -2.40 -3.65 -8.63
CA PHE A 252 -1.56 -4.44 -7.74
C PHE A 252 -0.54 -5.31 -8.52
N ILE A 253 -1.00 -6.09 -9.51
CA ILE A 253 -0.12 -6.95 -10.30
C ILE A 253 0.88 -6.13 -11.11
N ILE A 254 0.43 -5.03 -11.74
CA ILE A 254 1.34 -4.18 -12.53
C ILE A 254 2.41 -3.57 -11.64
N THR A 255 2.05 -3.11 -10.43
CA THR A 255 3.02 -2.57 -9.47
C THR A 255 4.03 -3.64 -9.06
N VAL A 256 3.58 -4.86 -8.71
CA VAL A 256 4.47 -5.98 -8.33
C VAL A 256 5.44 -6.30 -9.46
N VAL A 257 4.94 -6.44 -10.69
CA VAL A 257 5.78 -6.71 -11.86
C VAL A 257 6.76 -5.55 -12.12
N ALA A 258 6.29 -4.31 -12.03
CA ALA A 258 7.15 -3.15 -12.23
C ALA A 258 8.26 -3.03 -11.17
N VAL A 259 7.99 -3.36 -9.88
CA VAL A 259 9.03 -3.43 -8.83
C VAL A 259 10.08 -4.47 -9.16
N VAL A 260 9.68 -5.62 -9.71
CA VAL A 260 10.62 -6.70 -10.05
C VAL A 260 11.49 -6.35 -11.27
N PHE A 261 10.94 -5.68 -12.29
CA PHE A 261 11.65 -5.46 -13.56
C PHE A 261 12.23 -4.05 -13.76
N LYS A 262 11.85 -3.10 -12.90
CA LYS A 262 12.29 -1.70 -12.97
C LYS A 262 12.80 -1.24 -11.61
N ASP A 263 12.73 0.04 -11.36
CA ASP A 263 13.04 0.64 -10.08
C ASP A 263 11.78 0.84 -9.24
N LEU A 264 11.92 0.81 -7.91
CA LEU A 264 10.83 0.96 -6.95
C LEU A 264 10.03 2.25 -7.16
N LEU A 265 10.72 3.37 -7.46
CA LEU A 265 10.05 4.66 -7.70
C LEU A 265 9.16 4.61 -8.95
N ILE A 266 9.69 4.08 -10.05
CA ILE A 266 8.93 3.94 -11.31
C ILE A 266 7.74 3.02 -11.10
N ALA A 267 7.93 1.93 -10.36
CA ALA A 267 6.86 0.97 -10.07
C ALA A 267 5.73 1.58 -9.24
N VAL A 268 6.07 2.34 -8.19
CA VAL A 268 5.08 3.04 -7.36
C VAL A 268 4.34 4.10 -8.17
N ALA A 269 5.07 4.88 -8.98
CA ALA A 269 4.45 5.89 -9.85
C ALA A 269 3.48 5.26 -10.87
N LEU A 270 3.89 4.19 -11.55
CA LEU A 270 3.03 3.43 -12.47
C LEU A 270 1.79 2.85 -11.77
N GLY A 271 1.99 2.23 -10.60
CA GLY A 271 0.90 1.69 -9.80
C GLY A 271 -0.11 2.76 -9.39
N MET A 272 0.37 3.93 -8.98
CA MET A 272 -0.46 5.07 -8.61
C MET A 272 -1.28 5.59 -9.81
N VAL A 273 -0.63 5.83 -10.96
CA VAL A 273 -1.31 6.30 -12.18
C VAL A 273 -2.40 5.32 -12.61
N ILE A 274 -2.09 4.01 -12.63
CA ILE A 274 -3.05 2.98 -13.00
C ILE A 274 -4.18 2.86 -11.97
N SER A 275 -3.88 3.01 -10.68
CA SER A 275 -4.88 3.01 -9.62
C SER A 275 -5.84 4.20 -9.77
N ILE A 276 -5.31 5.41 -9.98
CA ILE A 276 -6.12 6.61 -10.21
C ILE A 276 -7.02 6.40 -11.44
N PHE A 277 -6.44 5.93 -12.56
CA PHE A 277 -7.22 5.64 -13.77
C PHE A 277 -8.31 4.59 -13.52
N SER A 278 -8.01 3.53 -12.77
CA SER A 278 -8.96 2.48 -12.42
C SER A 278 -10.11 3.00 -11.55
N ILE A 279 -9.81 3.87 -10.57
CA ILE A 279 -10.80 4.51 -9.70
C ILE A 279 -11.69 5.44 -10.53
N LEU A 280 -11.09 6.32 -11.35
CA LEU A 280 -11.83 7.22 -12.22
C LEU A 280 -12.77 6.45 -13.17
N ARG A 281 -12.25 5.40 -13.81
CA ARG A 281 -13.07 4.53 -14.67
C ARG A 281 -14.19 3.82 -13.89
N GLY A 282 -13.91 3.42 -12.64
CA GLY A 282 -14.92 2.83 -11.75
C GLY A 282 -16.03 3.81 -11.41
N ASN A 283 -15.68 5.04 -11.09
CA ASN A 283 -16.62 6.10 -10.76
C ASN A 283 -17.45 6.51 -11.97
N MET A 284 -16.84 6.61 -13.16
CA MET A 284 -17.58 6.91 -14.41
C MET A 284 -18.70 5.93 -14.70
N LYS A 285 -18.54 4.65 -14.31
CA LYS A 285 -19.51 3.58 -14.61
C LYS A 285 -20.63 3.45 -13.58
N ARG A 286 -20.54 4.09 -12.42
CA ARG A 286 -21.45 3.90 -11.27
C ARG A 286 -22.04 5.21 -10.82
N ALA A 287 -22.80 5.85 -11.70
CA ALA A 287 -23.41 7.16 -11.43
C ALA A 287 -24.72 7.09 -10.65
N TYR A 288 -25.44 5.97 -10.72
CA TYR A 288 -26.79 5.84 -10.20
C TYR A 288 -27.20 4.38 -10.03
N TYR A 289 -28.30 4.17 -9.28
CA TYR A 289 -29.07 2.93 -9.23
C TYR A 289 -30.31 3.10 -10.07
N PHE A 290 -30.64 2.06 -10.82
CA PHE A 290 -31.84 2.02 -11.66
C PHE A 290 -32.78 0.93 -11.15
N ARG A 291 -34.06 1.25 -11.08
CA ARG A 291 -35.14 0.31 -10.83
C ARG A 291 -36.34 0.67 -11.70
N LYS A 292 -36.94 -0.31 -12.34
CA LYS A 292 -38.24 -0.21 -13.02
C LYS A 292 -39.28 -0.82 -12.11
N GLU A 293 -40.41 -0.16 -11.97
CA GLU A 293 -41.63 -0.64 -11.35
C GLU A 293 -42.73 -0.66 -12.40
N GLU A 294 -43.38 -1.81 -12.53
CA GLU A 294 -44.49 -2.00 -13.48
C GLU A 294 -45.80 -1.80 -12.72
N TYR A 295 -46.64 -0.88 -13.22
CA TYR A 295 -47.97 -0.60 -12.68
C TYR A 295 -48.99 -0.69 -13.82
N GLU A 296 -50.28 -0.94 -13.47
CA GLU A 296 -51.41 -0.96 -14.42
C GLU A 296 -51.55 0.37 -15.19
N ASP A 297 -51.17 1.51 -14.60
CA ASP A 297 -51.23 2.86 -15.19
C ASP A 297 -49.93 3.29 -15.93
N GLY A 298 -49.02 2.37 -16.18
CA GLY A 298 -47.76 2.61 -16.87
C GLY A 298 -46.52 2.43 -16.01
N ASP A 299 -45.36 2.26 -16.63
CA ASP A 299 -44.11 1.97 -16.01
C ASP A 299 -43.50 3.20 -15.34
N ILE A 300 -43.04 3.05 -14.10
CA ILE A 300 -42.31 4.07 -13.36
C ILE A 300 -40.84 3.69 -13.30
N ILE A 301 -39.98 4.58 -13.79
CA ILE A 301 -38.54 4.40 -13.79
C ILE A 301 -37.90 5.18 -12.65
N HIS A 302 -37.28 4.49 -11.71
CA HIS A 302 -36.58 5.10 -10.58
C HIS A 302 -35.08 5.18 -10.88
N ILE A 303 -34.52 6.39 -10.86
CA ILE A 303 -33.09 6.67 -10.99
C ILE A 303 -32.61 7.25 -9.67
N HIS A 304 -31.91 6.45 -8.85
CA HIS A 304 -31.29 6.92 -7.62
C HIS A 304 -29.86 7.36 -7.90
N LEU A 305 -29.57 8.64 -7.70
CA LEU A 305 -28.22 9.17 -7.90
C LEU A 305 -27.26 8.65 -6.81
N ALA A 306 -25.99 8.48 -7.17
CA ALA A 306 -24.95 8.10 -6.21
C ALA A 306 -24.70 9.22 -5.20
N GLN A 307 -24.00 8.91 -4.09
CA GLN A 307 -23.63 9.91 -3.08
C GLN A 307 -22.83 11.09 -3.67
N GLU A 308 -21.94 10.80 -4.61
CA GLU A 308 -21.17 11.81 -5.34
C GLU A 308 -21.40 11.65 -6.84
N VAL A 309 -21.92 12.68 -7.46
CA VAL A 309 -22.19 12.73 -8.90
C VAL A 309 -21.33 13.84 -9.50
N SER A 310 -20.18 13.44 -10.04
CA SER A 310 -19.20 14.36 -10.63
C SER A 310 -19.40 14.53 -12.13
N PHE A 311 -18.70 15.50 -12.74
CA PHE A 311 -18.72 15.70 -14.19
C PHE A 311 -18.36 14.44 -15.00
N LEU A 312 -17.60 13.52 -14.42
CA LEU A 312 -17.25 12.22 -15.03
C LEU A 312 -18.49 11.33 -15.29
N ASN A 313 -19.55 11.58 -14.55
CA ASN A 313 -20.80 10.83 -14.65
C ASN A 313 -21.77 11.39 -15.71
N LYS A 314 -21.48 12.59 -16.24
CA LYS A 314 -22.38 13.32 -17.17
C LYS A 314 -22.80 12.46 -18.37
N ALA A 315 -21.83 11.86 -19.06
CA ALA A 315 -22.11 11.04 -20.22
C ALA A 315 -23.00 9.83 -19.90
N ALA A 316 -22.75 9.17 -18.75
CA ALA A 316 -23.55 8.02 -18.33
C ALA A 316 -24.98 8.40 -17.99
N ILE A 317 -25.18 9.53 -17.29
CA ILE A 317 -26.51 10.05 -16.93
C ILE A 317 -27.28 10.47 -18.18
N LEU A 318 -26.67 11.26 -19.05
CA LEU A 318 -27.32 11.69 -20.32
C LEU A 318 -27.71 10.51 -21.16
N PHE A 319 -26.82 9.52 -21.32
CA PHE A 319 -27.12 8.34 -22.13
C PHE A 319 -28.29 7.53 -21.56
N THR A 320 -28.43 7.47 -20.22
CA THR A 320 -29.59 6.81 -19.60
C THR A 320 -30.85 7.61 -19.73
N LEU A 321 -30.80 8.93 -19.56
CA LEU A 321 -31.95 9.80 -19.73
C LEU A 321 -32.46 9.76 -21.20
N ASP A 322 -31.55 9.70 -22.17
CA ASP A 322 -31.90 9.60 -23.58
C ASP A 322 -32.50 8.22 -23.95
N ALA A 323 -32.15 7.17 -23.23
CA ALA A 323 -32.67 5.82 -23.42
C ALA A 323 -34.05 5.58 -22.75
N ILE A 324 -34.60 6.58 -22.05
CA ILE A 324 -35.91 6.48 -21.41
C ILE A 324 -36.98 6.39 -22.50
N PRO A 325 -37.91 5.42 -22.38
CA PRO A 325 -39.00 5.23 -23.35
C PRO A 325 -39.97 6.41 -23.38
N GLU A 326 -40.64 6.59 -24.50
CA GLU A 326 -41.74 7.56 -24.62
C GLU A 326 -42.92 7.16 -23.73
N ASN A 327 -43.72 8.15 -23.32
CA ASN A 327 -44.92 7.98 -22.50
C ASN A 327 -44.66 7.32 -21.13
N SER A 328 -43.48 7.50 -20.55
CA SER A 328 -43.10 6.92 -19.22
C SER A 328 -43.03 7.96 -18.13
N LYS A 329 -43.10 7.51 -16.87
CA LYS A 329 -42.84 8.33 -15.69
C LYS A 329 -41.46 8.04 -15.12
N VAL A 330 -40.69 9.09 -14.82
CA VAL A 330 -39.33 8.96 -14.30
C VAL A 330 -39.20 9.72 -13.02
N ILE A 331 -38.68 9.05 -11.99
CA ILE A 331 -38.35 9.66 -10.70
C ILE A 331 -36.83 9.70 -10.55
N VAL A 332 -36.26 10.90 -10.54
CA VAL A 332 -34.83 11.10 -10.25
C VAL A 332 -34.68 11.48 -8.79
N ASN A 333 -34.10 10.58 -8.00
CA ASN A 333 -33.95 10.75 -6.56
C ASN A 333 -32.51 11.05 -6.18
N ALA A 334 -32.29 12.21 -5.55
CA ALA A 334 -31.02 12.69 -5.04
C ALA A 334 -30.96 12.74 -3.49
N SER A 335 -31.89 12.09 -2.78
CA SER A 335 -32.00 12.20 -1.32
C SER A 335 -30.73 11.75 -0.58
N ASP A 336 -30.00 10.77 -1.13
CA ASP A 336 -28.75 10.26 -0.55
C ASP A 336 -27.51 10.94 -1.15
N THR A 337 -27.69 11.91 -2.05
CA THR A 337 -26.59 12.53 -2.77
C THR A 337 -26.02 13.70 -1.96
N VAL A 338 -24.71 13.63 -1.69
CA VAL A 338 -23.96 14.65 -0.97
C VAL A 338 -23.55 15.79 -1.88
N TYR A 339 -23.13 15.45 -3.12
CA TYR A 339 -22.62 16.41 -4.09
C TYR A 339 -23.06 16.08 -5.52
N ILE A 340 -23.51 17.10 -6.26
CA ILE A 340 -23.81 17.03 -7.70
C ILE A 340 -23.07 18.15 -8.40
N ALA A 341 -22.31 17.81 -9.45
CA ALA A 341 -21.63 18.82 -10.26
C ALA A 341 -22.63 19.68 -11.05
N HIS A 342 -22.37 20.98 -11.19
CA HIS A 342 -23.26 21.92 -11.88
C HIS A 342 -23.64 21.51 -13.30
N ASP A 343 -22.69 20.97 -14.05
CA ASP A 343 -22.92 20.47 -15.42
C ASP A 343 -23.99 19.38 -15.49
N ILE A 344 -24.15 18.60 -14.43
CA ILE A 344 -25.16 17.55 -14.34
C ILE A 344 -26.52 18.16 -13.98
N LEU A 345 -26.53 19.12 -13.07
CA LEU A 345 -27.74 19.87 -12.72
C LEU A 345 -28.32 20.56 -13.95
N ASP A 346 -27.46 21.20 -14.75
CA ASP A 346 -27.89 21.84 -16.00
C ASP A 346 -28.44 20.82 -17.02
N SER A 347 -27.79 19.67 -17.10
CA SER A 347 -28.26 18.58 -17.97
C SER A 347 -29.60 17.98 -17.52
N LEU A 348 -29.81 17.84 -16.21
CA LEU A 348 -31.11 17.40 -15.65
C LEU A 348 -32.20 18.45 -15.88
N ARG A 349 -31.87 19.74 -15.75
CA ARG A 349 -32.78 20.85 -16.01
C ARG A 349 -33.17 20.89 -17.47
N GLU A 350 -32.20 20.80 -18.39
CA GLU A 350 -32.45 20.71 -19.84
C GLU A 350 -33.32 19.52 -20.19
N TYR A 351 -33.03 18.34 -19.60
CA TYR A 351 -33.82 17.15 -19.82
C TYR A 351 -35.29 17.34 -19.43
N LYS A 352 -35.51 17.83 -18.18
CA LYS A 352 -36.86 18.06 -17.63
C LYS A 352 -37.66 19.08 -18.44
N THR A 353 -37.01 20.17 -18.89
CA THR A 353 -37.72 21.32 -19.54
C THR A 353 -37.85 21.14 -21.02
N ILE A 354 -36.94 20.46 -21.70
CA ILE A 354 -36.90 20.40 -23.18
C ILE A 354 -37.11 18.98 -23.68
N ARG A 355 -36.31 18.02 -23.27
CA ARG A 355 -36.28 16.67 -23.88
C ARG A 355 -37.42 15.77 -23.40
N ALA A 356 -37.74 15.79 -22.14
CA ALA A 356 -38.78 14.94 -21.56
C ALA A 356 -40.19 15.28 -22.14
N PRO A 357 -40.59 16.56 -22.26
CA PRO A 357 -41.85 16.91 -22.91
C PRO A 357 -41.96 16.45 -24.38
N LEU A 358 -40.85 16.47 -25.13
CA LEU A 358 -40.84 15.98 -26.53
C LEU A 358 -41.10 14.47 -26.63
N LYS A 359 -40.80 13.70 -25.62
CA LYS A 359 -41.03 12.26 -25.53
C LYS A 359 -42.28 11.90 -24.70
N ASN A 360 -43.05 12.90 -24.27
CA ASN A 360 -44.20 12.72 -23.37
C ASN A 360 -43.79 11.97 -22.07
N VAL A 361 -42.62 12.30 -21.53
CA VAL A 361 -42.05 11.71 -20.28
C VAL A 361 -42.31 12.68 -19.13
N ASP A 362 -42.97 12.18 -18.08
CA ASP A 362 -43.18 12.93 -16.84
C ASP A 362 -41.99 12.75 -15.89
N VAL A 363 -41.29 13.85 -15.53
CA VAL A 363 -40.08 13.81 -14.74
C VAL A 363 -40.31 14.43 -13.34
N THR A 364 -40.24 13.58 -12.34
CA THR A 364 -40.30 13.96 -10.91
C THR A 364 -38.89 14.03 -10.36
N LEU A 365 -38.52 15.17 -9.76
CA LEU A 365 -37.25 15.37 -9.08
C LEU A 365 -37.47 15.32 -7.57
N LEU A 366 -36.69 14.49 -6.85
CA LEU A 366 -36.82 14.30 -5.41
C LEU A 366 -35.46 14.46 -4.70
N GLY A 367 -35.48 15.11 -3.52
CA GLY A 367 -34.34 15.15 -2.62
C GLY A 367 -33.17 16.01 -3.07
N PHE A 368 -33.38 16.92 -4.04
CA PHE A 368 -32.38 17.90 -4.43
C PHE A 368 -32.27 19.01 -3.39
N LYS A 369 -31.06 19.40 -3.03
CA LYS A 369 -30.80 20.49 -2.08
C LYS A 369 -31.24 21.83 -2.68
N GLU A 370 -31.71 22.74 -1.81
CA GLU A 370 -32.15 24.09 -2.22
C GLU A 370 -31.05 24.88 -2.97
N GLU A 371 -29.81 24.72 -2.55
CA GLU A 371 -28.63 25.34 -3.18
C GLU A 371 -28.42 24.96 -4.66
N TYR A 372 -29.06 23.89 -5.14
CA TYR A 372 -28.97 23.48 -6.54
C TYR A 372 -29.95 24.19 -7.48
N ASN A 373 -30.85 25.00 -6.95
CA ASN A 373 -31.88 25.73 -7.72
C ASN A 373 -32.66 24.83 -8.71
N LEU A 374 -32.89 23.60 -8.30
CA LEU A 374 -33.76 22.64 -8.98
C LEU A 374 -34.98 22.44 -8.10
N GLU A 375 -36.14 22.89 -8.60
CA GLU A 375 -37.39 22.71 -7.87
C GLU A 375 -37.73 21.21 -7.74
N ASN A 376 -37.76 20.74 -6.48
CA ASN A 376 -38.32 19.43 -6.18
C ASN A 376 -39.82 19.45 -6.53
N THR A 377 -40.29 18.40 -7.16
CA THR A 377 -41.69 18.24 -7.42
C THR A 377 -42.43 18.01 -6.11
N ASN A 378 -43.47 18.79 -5.80
CA ASN A 378 -44.29 18.67 -4.60
C ASN A 378 -45.11 17.37 -4.62
N THR A 379 -44.48 16.24 -4.46
CA THR A 379 -45.12 14.94 -4.26
C THR A 379 -45.05 14.61 -2.77
N ASP A 380 -46.12 14.03 -2.22
CA ASP A 380 -46.26 13.75 -0.80
C ASP A 380 -45.09 12.86 -0.31
N ILE A 381 -44.11 13.50 0.34
CA ILE A 381 -42.83 12.92 0.77
C ILE A 381 -43.05 11.68 1.66
N ARG A 382 -44.21 11.54 2.31
CA ARG A 382 -44.51 10.41 3.19
C ARG A 382 -44.71 9.10 2.42
N GLN A 383 -45.33 9.11 1.26
CA GLN A 383 -45.56 7.91 0.46
C GLN A 383 -44.23 7.40 -0.16
N VAL A 384 -43.43 8.33 -0.71
CA VAL A 384 -42.12 8.06 -1.26
C VAL A 384 -41.11 7.60 -0.18
N SER A 385 -41.20 8.15 1.03
CA SER A 385 -40.31 7.79 2.17
C SER A 385 -40.57 6.38 2.67
N PHE A 386 -41.81 5.88 2.66
CA PHE A 386 -42.14 4.51 3.08
C PHE A 386 -41.67 3.48 2.05
N GLU A 387 -41.83 3.77 0.77
CA GLU A 387 -41.27 2.97 -0.31
C GLU A 387 -39.75 2.97 -0.31
N HIS A 388 -39.12 4.11 0.00
CA HIS A 388 -37.67 4.23 0.13
C HIS A 388 -37.11 3.33 1.27
N ALA A 389 -37.78 3.24 2.39
CA ALA A 389 -37.41 2.35 3.50
C ALA A 389 -37.52 0.85 3.14
N LEU A 390 -38.48 0.48 2.31
CA LEU A 390 -38.60 -0.88 1.77
C LEU A 390 -37.51 -1.19 0.72
N LEU A 391 -37.14 -0.19 -0.11
CA LEU A 391 -36.10 -0.30 -1.12
C LEU A 391 -34.69 -0.48 -0.52
N MET A 392 -34.39 0.20 0.59
CA MET A 392 -33.11 0.04 1.32
C MET A 392 -32.94 -1.37 1.91
N LYS A 393 -34.02 -2.09 2.16
CA LYS A 393 -33.99 -3.47 2.67
C LYS A 393 -33.53 -4.48 1.61
N HIS A 394 -33.65 -4.13 0.32
CA HIS A 394 -33.14 -4.90 -0.83
C HIS A 394 -32.04 -4.11 -1.55
N ARG A 395 -30.88 -4.01 -0.93
CA ARG A 395 -29.67 -3.34 -1.45
C ARG A 395 -29.26 -3.94 -2.79
N ASN A 396 -29.86 -3.44 -3.87
CA ASN A 396 -29.47 -3.82 -5.22
C ASN A 396 -28.12 -3.24 -5.60
N ARG A 397 -27.29 -4.04 -6.29
CA ARG A 397 -25.96 -3.65 -6.78
C ARG A 397 -26.09 -2.46 -7.72
N MET A 398 -25.19 -1.47 -7.59
CA MET A 398 -25.02 -0.41 -8.55
C MET A 398 -24.85 -0.99 -9.95
N LYS A 399 -25.69 -0.58 -10.90
CA LYS A 399 -25.64 -1.01 -12.29
C LYS A 399 -24.87 0.01 -13.13
N THR A 400 -24.16 -0.44 -14.15
CA THR A 400 -23.56 0.47 -15.14
C THR A 400 -24.63 0.91 -16.13
N SER A 401 -24.41 2.05 -16.81
CA SER A 401 -25.35 2.55 -17.84
C SER A 401 -25.70 1.49 -18.89
N SER A 402 -24.70 0.71 -19.35
CA SER A 402 -24.93 -0.37 -20.30
C SER A 402 -25.81 -1.48 -19.74
N GLN A 403 -25.63 -1.85 -18.46
CA GLN A 403 -26.48 -2.86 -17.81
C GLN A 403 -27.93 -2.38 -17.63
N VAL A 404 -28.10 -1.07 -17.36
CA VAL A 404 -29.42 -0.46 -17.24
C VAL A 404 -30.13 -0.47 -18.60
N ILE A 405 -29.41 -0.11 -19.65
CA ILE A 405 -29.99 -0.09 -21.02
C ILE A 405 -30.29 -1.51 -21.52
N ASP A 406 -29.40 -2.47 -21.23
CA ASP A 406 -29.67 -3.87 -21.60
C ASP A 406 -30.91 -4.42 -20.86
N GLU A 407 -31.10 -4.00 -19.61
CA GLU A 407 -32.29 -4.36 -18.83
C GLU A 407 -33.55 -3.68 -19.35
N MET A 408 -33.48 -2.39 -19.74
CA MET A 408 -34.60 -1.70 -20.37
C MET A 408 -35.02 -2.41 -21.69
N LYS A 409 -34.05 -2.81 -22.52
CA LYS A 409 -34.30 -3.56 -23.74
C LYS A 409 -34.88 -4.95 -23.48
N SER A 410 -34.41 -5.65 -22.44
CA SER A 410 -34.88 -7.01 -22.09
C SER A 410 -36.35 -7.02 -21.61
N ILE A 411 -36.87 -5.87 -21.18
CA ILE A 411 -38.23 -5.69 -20.67
C ILE A 411 -39.19 -5.24 -21.80
N GLY A 412 -38.74 -5.29 -23.06
CA GLY A 412 -39.59 -5.00 -24.23
C GLY A 412 -39.62 -3.54 -24.68
N PHE A 413 -38.62 -2.77 -24.23
CA PHE A 413 -38.38 -1.45 -24.80
C PHE A 413 -37.37 -1.59 -25.96
N GLU A 414 -37.85 -1.63 -27.21
CA GLU A 414 -37.05 -1.50 -28.43
C GLU A 414 -36.71 -0.05 -28.74
#